data_19197f7f87719f84bfdfade9ef6753da
#
_entry.id   19197f7f87719f84bfdfade9ef6753da
#
_cell.length_a   1.000
_cell.length_b   1.000
_cell.length_c   1.000
_cell.angle_alpha   90.00
_cell.angle_beta   90.00
_cell.angle_gamma   90.00
#
_symmetry.space_group_name_H-M   'P 1'
#
loop_
_entity.id
_entity.type
_entity.pdbx_description
1 polymer ?
#
loop_
_entity_poly.entity_id
_entity_poly.type
_entity_poly.pdbx_seq_one_letter_code
_entity_poly.pdbx_strand_id
1 'polypeptide(L)'
;MPALQLDHIGFLTASLEHSIAAWRRLGFSVTSPRVLWQTAGAETVPRSLGQSSAHVMFNRTYLEITAINDADPAHHLAPWRRAVEAPAILALAAAEPLTVQQGLCAAGHAVSAPGVALRQIEYGAHRGEARFEWFMWQRHESPEWLVCVLRHLTPELVFQSAVQEHANGALELSEVYQSVGAAPSAGLRFASAADGVRFLSEGEFDKWLELDRSAAAVHAASTARVALRVV
;
A
#
# COMPACT_ATOMS: atom_id res chain seq x y z
N MET A 1 17.00 -11.55 -13.28
CA MET A 1 16.41 -11.28 -11.95
C MET A 1 15.10 -12.05 -11.83
N PRO A 2 14.72 -12.57 -10.66
CA PRO A 2 13.42 -13.19 -10.47
C PRO A 2 12.30 -12.17 -10.78
N ALA A 3 11.15 -12.66 -11.26
CA ALA A 3 10.00 -11.82 -11.55
C ALA A 3 9.46 -11.21 -10.25
N LEU A 4 9.29 -9.89 -10.22
CA LEU A 4 8.62 -9.16 -9.16
C LEU A 4 7.14 -9.01 -9.52
N GLN A 5 6.27 -9.14 -8.54
CA GLN A 5 4.83 -8.96 -8.68
C GLN A 5 4.35 -7.84 -7.76
N LEU A 6 3.25 -7.19 -8.11
CA LEU A 6 2.62 -6.25 -7.20
C LEU A 6 2.16 -6.98 -5.93
N ASP A 7 2.55 -6.46 -4.77
CA ASP A 7 2.04 -6.90 -3.47
C ASP A 7 1.01 -5.91 -2.95
N HIS A 8 1.42 -4.66 -2.73
CA HIS A 8 0.50 -3.63 -2.27
C HIS A 8 0.95 -2.22 -2.63
N ILE A 9 0.02 -1.30 -2.51
CA ILE A 9 0.25 0.15 -2.51
C ILE A 9 -0.07 0.70 -1.14
N GLY A 10 0.83 1.51 -0.58
CA GLY A 10 0.61 2.22 0.67
C GLY A 10 0.30 3.68 0.44
N PHE A 11 -0.77 4.14 1.09
CA PHE A 11 -1.16 5.55 1.20
C PHE A 11 -0.67 6.09 2.53
N LEU A 12 0.13 7.14 2.47
CA LEU A 12 0.56 7.86 3.68
C LEU A 12 -0.44 8.99 3.99
N THR A 13 -1.04 8.92 5.16
CA THR A 13 -2.06 9.87 5.60
C THR A 13 -1.67 10.57 6.90
N ALA A 14 -2.22 11.75 7.11
CA ALA A 14 -2.12 12.46 8.39
C ALA A 14 -3.16 11.96 9.43
N SER A 15 -4.24 11.29 8.97
CA SER A 15 -5.32 10.79 9.83
C SER A 15 -5.86 9.47 9.33
N LEU A 16 -5.51 8.39 10.03
CA LEU A 16 -6.04 7.06 9.75
C LEU A 16 -7.56 7.01 9.83
N GLU A 17 -8.14 7.66 10.82
CA GLU A 17 -9.59 7.66 11.03
C GLU A 17 -10.32 8.26 9.81
N HIS A 18 -9.86 9.43 9.35
CA HIS A 18 -10.44 10.08 8.17
C HIS A 18 -10.30 9.23 6.91
N SER A 19 -9.12 8.69 6.67
CA SER A 19 -8.85 7.85 5.50
C SER A 19 -9.68 6.57 5.54
N ILE A 20 -9.71 5.86 6.66
CA ILE A 20 -10.53 4.65 6.82
C ILE A 20 -12.00 4.95 6.55
N ALA A 21 -12.52 6.06 7.09
CA ALA A 21 -13.90 6.47 6.85
C ALA A 21 -14.15 6.77 5.36
N ALA A 22 -13.18 7.40 4.68
CA ALA A 22 -13.26 7.67 3.26
C ALA A 22 -13.31 6.37 2.43
N TRP A 23 -12.39 5.46 2.65
CA TRP A 23 -12.33 4.16 1.96
C TRP A 23 -13.60 3.32 2.19
N ARG A 24 -14.13 3.33 3.43
CA ARG A 24 -15.41 2.66 3.73
C ARG A 24 -16.59 3.28 2.98
N ARG A 25 -16.65 4.61 2.83
CA ARG A 25 -17.70 5.28 2.03
C ARG A 25 -17.63 4.90 0.54
N LEU A 26 -16.44 4.55 0.04
CA LEU A 26 -16.25 4.01 -1.31
C LEU A 26 -16.67 2.53 -1.44
N GLY A 27 -17.20 1.92 -0.37
CA GLY A 27 -17.66 0.54 -0.37
C GLY A 27 -16.57 -0.51 -0.08
N PHE A 28 -15.39 -0.09 0.33
CA PHE A 28 -14.34 -1.04 0.74
C PHE A 28 -14.50 -1.48 2.19
N SER A 29 -14.27 -2.76 2.45
CA SER A 29 -14.01 -3.28 3.79
C SER A 29 -12.59 -2.89 4.20
N VAL A 30 -12.45 -2.26 5.36
CA VAL A 30 -11.13 -1.80 5.87
C VAL A 30 -10.89 -2.41 7.23
N THR A 31 -9.74 -3.05 7.41
CA THR A 31 -9.32 -3.67 8.67
C THR A 31 -9.12 -2.63 9.78
N SER A 32 -9.11 -3.06 11.02
CA SER A 32 -8.75 -2.18 12.15
C SER A 32 -7.27 -1.82 12.09
N PRO A 33 -6.89 -0.58 12.44
CA PRO A 33 -5.48 -0.17 12.48
C PRO A 33 -4.65 -1.01 13.45
N ARG A 34 -3.41 -1.30 13.05
CA ARG A 34 -2.42 -2.00 13.88
C ARG A 34 -1.06 -1.34 13.74
N VAL A 35 -0.32 -1.34 14.84
CA VAL A 35 1.08 -0.91 14.86
C VAL A 35 1.93 -1.92 14.10
N LEU A 36 2.87 -1.43 13.32
CA LEU A 36 3.88 -2.23 12.65
C LEU A 36 5.15 -2.26 13.49
N TRP A 37 5.71 -3.45 13.63
CA TRP A 37 6.95 -3.71 14.38
C TRP A 37 8.01 -4.27 13.44
N GLN A 38 9.26 -4.24 13.85
CA GLN A 38 10.37 -4.78 13.07
C GLN A 38 11.43 -5.38 13.99
N THR A 39 12.04 -6.46 13.52
CA THR A 39 13.34 -6.94 13.97
C THR A 39 14.37 -6.69 12.87
N ALA A 40 15.59 -6.29 13.23
CA ALA A 40 16.69 -6.05 12.30
C ALA A 40 17.84 -7.00 12.59
N GLY A 41 18.32 -7.70 11.57
CA GLY A 41 19.45 -8.62 11.69
C GLY A 41 19.24 -9.70 12.74
N ALA A 42 20.17 -9.80 13.70
CA ALA A 42 20.13 -10.76 14.81
C ALA A 42 19.30 -10.30 16.02
N GLU A 43 18.61 -9.16 15.94
CA GLU A 43 17.77 -8.68 17.04
C GLU A 43 16.58 -9.62 17.26
N THR A 44 16.36 -10.01 18.51
CA THR A 44 15.24 -10.88 18.91
C THR A 44 14.05 -10.11 19.46
N VAL A 45 14.25 -8.84 19.85
CA VAL A 45 13.21 -7.98 20.42
C VAL A 45 12.70 -7.05 19.33
N PRO A 46 11.40 -7.16 18.95
CA PRO A 46 10.81 -6.25 17.98
C PRO A 46 10.78 -4.81 18.50
N ARG A 47 11.06 -3.85 17.63
CA ARG A 47 10.86 -2.42 17.87
C ARG A 47 9.67 -1.93 17.06
N SER A 48 8.87 -1.03 17.63
CA SER A 48 7.84 -0.33 16.86
C SER A 48 8.48 0.49 15.74
N LEU A 49 7.89 0.41 14.56
CA LEU A 49 8.27 1.28 13.43
C LEU A 49 7.69 2.69 13.56
N GLY A 50 6.94 3.00 14.62
CA GLY A 50 6.35 4.33 14.83
C GLY A 50 5.21 4.65 13.87
N GLN A 51 4.60 3.63 13.28
CA GLN A 51 3.48 3.77 12.36
C GLN A 51 2.36 2.79 12.68
N SER A 52 1.15 3.16 12.27
CA SER A 52 -0.02 2.29 12.30
C SER A 52 -0.64 2.21 10.92
N SER A 53 -1.11 1.02 10.55
CA SER A 53 -1.69 0.77 9.24
C SER A 53 -3.01 0.02 9.34
N ALA A 54 -3.96 0.39 8.46
CA ALA A 54 -5.17 -0.35 8.15
C ALA A 54 -5.11 -0.82 6.69
N HIS A 55 -5.88 -1.82 6.32
CA HIS A 55 -5.74 -2.46 5.02
C HIS A 55 -7.09 -2.70 4.35
N VAL A 56 -7.13 -2.54 3.04
CA VAL A 56 -8.17 -3.06 2.15
C VAL A 56 -7.60 -4.31 1.50
N MET A 57 -8.09 -5.48 1.88
CA MET A 57 -7.51 -6.77 1.50
C MET A 57 -8.20 -7.35 0.27
N PHE A 58 -7.42 -7.79 -0.70
CA PHE A 58 -7.86 -8.56 -1.87
C PHE A 58 -7.28 -9.97 -1.82
N ASN A 59 -7.53 -10.78 -2.85
CA ASN A 59 -7.09 -12.19 -2.87
C ASN A 59 -5.58 -12.37 -2.67
N ARG A 60 -4.75 -11.53 -3.33
CA ARG A 60 -3.28 -11.63 -3.30
C ARG A 60 -2.58 -10.29 -3.13
N THR A 61 -3.34 -9.21 -3.17
CA THR A 61 -2.83 -7.85 -3.05
C THR A 61 -3.61 -7.10 -1.98
N TYR A 62 -3.17 -5.90 -1.60
CA TYR A 62 -3.94 -5.04 -0.71
C TYR A 62 -3.58 -3.56 -0.90
N LEU A 63 -4.43 -2.68 -0.37
CA LEU A 63 -4.06 -1.31 -0.09
C LEU A 63 -3.67 -1.19 1.37
N GLU A 64 -2.56 -0.52 1.64
CA GLU A 64 -2.17 -0.11 2.97
C GLU A 64 -2.54 1.36 3.16
N ILE A 65 -3.21 1.69 4.26
CA ILE A 65 -3.46 3.06 4.71
C ILE A 65 -2.64 3.24 5.96
N THR A 66 -1.58 4.04 5.90
CA THR A 66 -0.62 4.15 7.00
C THR A 66 -0.47 5.60 7.47
N ALA A 67 -0.30 5.77 8.78
CA ALA A 67 0.05 7.04 9.39
C ALA A 67 1.25 6.88 10.33
N ILE A 68 2.08 7.90 10.39
CA ILE A 68 3.16 7.99 11.37
C ILE A 68 2.54 8.39 12.71
N ASN A 69 2.75 7.56 13.74
CA ASN A 69 2.18 7.78 15.07
C ASN A 69 2.86 8.93 15.81
N ASP A 70 4.18 9.06 15.61
CA ASP A 70 5.00 10.06 16.29
C ASP A 70 5.48 11.11 15.29
N ALA A 71 5.59 12.35 15.74
CA ALA A 71 6.08 13.46 14.91
C ALA A 71 7.60 13.43 14.70
N ASP A 72 8.21 12.24 14.72
CA ASP A 72 9.65 12.05 14.52
C ASP A 72 10.06 12.40 13.07
N PRO A 73 10.86 13.46 12.87
CA PRO A 73 11.35 13.81 11.53
C PRO A 73 12.33 12.76 10.97
N ALA A 74 12.92 11.93 11.81
CA ALA A 74 13.80 10.84 11.42
C ALA A 74 13.03 9.55 11.04
N HIS A 75 11.70 9.54 11.16
CA HIS A 75 10.90 8.39 10.77
C HIS A 75 11.14 8.00 9.31
N HIS A 76 11.29 6.71 9.03
CA HIS A 76 11.67 6.23 7.69
C HIS A 76 10.67 6.65 6.59
N LEU A 77 9.38 6.83 6.91
CA LEU A 77 8.35 7.34 5.98
C LEU A 77 8.32 8.88 5.87
N ALA A 78 8.98 9.62 6.78
CA ALA A 78 8.93 11.07 6.80
C ALA A 78 9.33 11.72 5.46
N PRO A 79 10.32 11.20 4.70
CA PRO A 79 10.70 11.76 3.41
C PRO A 79 9.60 11.80 2.36
N TRP A 80 8.60 10.91 2.45
CA TRP A 80 7.47 10.81 1.52
C TRP A 80 6.18 11.42 2.06
N ARG A 81 6.22 12.04 3.27
CA ARG A 81 5.06 12.74 3.83
C ARG A 81 4.68 13.90 2.92
N ARG A 82 3.40 14.01 2.62
CA ARG A 82 2.80 15.11 1.86
C ARG A 82 1.75 15.80 2.70
N ALA A 83 1.35 17.03 2.32
CA ALA A 83 0.29 17.77 3.00
C ALA A 83 -1.08 17.06 2.89
N VAL A 84 -1.22 16.18 1.92
CA VAL A 84 -2.43 15.44 1.61
C VAL A 84 -2.13 13.95 1.55
N GLU A 85 -3.15 13.12 1.81
CA GLU A 85 -3.05 11.69 1.60
C GLU A 85 -2.66 11.40 0.15
N ALA A 86 -1.62 10.61 -0.02
CA ALA A 86 -1.14 10.23 -1.34
C ALA A 86 -0.51 8.84 -1.30
N PRO A 87 -0.48 8.12 -2.44
CA PRO A 87 0.36 6.94 -2.57
C PRO A 87 1.81 7.32 -2.28
N ALA A 88 2.46 6.54 -1.43
CA ALA A 88 3.83 6.79 -1.00
C ALA A 88 4.67 5.50 -0.94
N ILE A 89 4.04 4.33 -0.96
CA ILE A 89 4.68 3.03 -0.85
C ILE A 89 4.29 2.18 -2.06
N LEU A 90 5.28 1.63 -2.75
CA LEU A 90 5.13 0.57 -3.75
C LEU A 90 5.82 -0.68 -3.23
N ALA A 91 5.05 -1.69 -2.92
CA ALA A 91 5.54 -2.95 -2.44
C ALA A 91 5.43 -4.05 -3.50
N LEU A 92 6.52 -4.75 -3.72
CA LEU A 92 6.66 -5.80 -4.70
C LEU A 92 6.93 -7.13 -4.01
N ALA A 93 6.19 -8.16 -4.40
CA ALA A 93 6.40 -9.52 -3.92
C ALA A 93 7.53 -10.21 -4.66
N ALA A 94 8.37 -10.95 -3.94
CA ALA A 94 9.37 -11.85 -4.48
C ALA A 94 9.38 -13.16 -3.69
N ALA A 95 9.61 -14.28 -4.36
CA ALA A 95 9.77 -15.57 -3.67
C ALA A 95 11.02 -15.59 -2.76
N GLU A 96 12.10 -14.93 -3.21
CA GLU A 96 13.39 -14.87 -2.51
C GLU A 96 13.91 -13.42 -2.44
N PRO A 97 13.40 -12.58 -1.50
CA PRO A 97 13.80 -11.17 -1.38
C PRO A 97 15.31 -10.99 -1.21
N LEU A 98 15.96 -11.84 -0.44
CA LEU A 98 17.41 -11.77 -0.23
C LEU A 98 18.21 -11.93 -1.53
N THR A 99 17.80 -12.84 -2.42
CA THR A 99 18.43 -13.03 -3.75
C THR A 99 18.25 -11.77 -4.61
N VAL A 100 17.08 -11.15 -4.57
CA VAL A 100 16.82 -9.88 -5.27
C VAL A 100 17.72 -8.77 -4.71
N GLN A 101 17.78 -8.64 -3.39
CA GLN A 101 18.59 -7.64 -2.69
C GLN A 101 20.08 -7.77 -3.05
N GLN A 102 20.63 -8.99 -3.02
CA GLN A 102 22.03 -9.27 -3.39
C GLN A 102 22.30 -8.91 -4.86
N GLY A 103 21.37 -9.25 -5.76
CA GLY A 103 21.47 -8.91 -7.19
C GLY A 103 21.47 -7.40 -7.42
N LEU A 104 20.64 -6.65 -6.71
CA LEU A 104 20.59 -5.19 -6.77
C LEU A 104 21.88 -4.56 -6.23
N CYS A 105 22.37 -5.02 -5.09
CA CYS A 105 23.65 -4.57 -4.54
C CYS A 105 24.82 -4.83 -5.52
N ALA A 106 24.86 -6.00 -6.13
CA ALA A 106 25.87 -6.35 -7.12
C ALA A 106 25.79 -5.49 -8.39
N ALA A 107 24.60 -5.00 -8.73
CA ALA A 107 24.37 -4.05 -9.82
C ALA A 107 24.64 -2.58 -9.43
N GLY A 108 25.02 -2.31 -8.18
CA GLY A 108 25.38 -0.97 -7.69
C GLY A 108 24.21 -0.15 -7.14
N HIS A 109 23.02 -0.74 -6.98
CA HIS A 109 21.89 -0.05 -6.37
C HIS A 109 22.00 0.02 -4.85
N ALA A 110 21.62 1.16 -4.29
CA ALA A 110 21.59 1.38 -2.85
C ALA A 110 20.25 0.88 -2.26
N VAL A 111 20.31 -0.25 -1.56
CA VAL A 111 19.16 -0.84 -0.86
C VAL A 111 19.47 -1.08 0.60
N SER A 112 18.43 -1.21 1.44
CA SER A 112 18.61 -1.49 2.86
C SER A 112 19.09 -2.92 3.11
N ALA A 113 19.63 -3.18 4.30
CA ALA A 113 19.76 -4.55 4.80
C ALA A 113 18.35 -5.19 4.91
N PRO A 114 18.24 -6.52 4.73
CA PRO A 114 16.99 -7.23 4.96
C PRO A 114 16.55 -7.13 6.41
N GLY A 115 15.24 -7.09 6.63
CA GLY A 115 14.63 -7.10 7.96
C GLY A 115 13.36 -7.96 7.96
N VAL A 116 12.81 -8.18 9.15
CA VAL A 116 11.51 -8.84 9.32
C VAL A 116 10.55 -7.86 9.99
N ALA A 117 9.49 -7.50 9.27
CA ALA A 117 8.38 -6.72 9.82
C ALA A 117 7.33 -7.65 10.43
N LEU A 118 6.64 -7.18 11.45
CA LEU A 118 5.69 -7.93 12.26
C LEU A 118 4.42 -7.12 12.46
N ARG A 119 3.25 -7.78 12.35
CA ARG A 119 1.96 -7.15 12.58
C ARG A 119 0.99 -8.13 13.22
N GLN A 120 0.26 -7.70 14.24
CA GLN A 120 -0.80 -8.52 14.83
C GLN A 120 -2.03 -8.56 13.92
N ILE A 121 -2.51 -9.76 13.66
CA ILE A 121 -3.73 -10.04 12.90
C ILE A 121 -4.82 -10.48 13.89
N GLU A 122 -5.94 -9.75 13.87
CA GLU A 122 -7.09 -10.00 14.76
C GLU A 122 -8.40 -10.14 13.99
N TYR A 123 -8.34 -10.36 12.69
CA TYR A 123 -9.51 -10.59 11.84
C TYR A 123 -9.54 -12.03 11.34
N GLY A 124 -10.73 -12.46 10.89
CA GLY A 124 -10.92 -13.77 10.29
C GLY A 124 -10.78 -14.94 11.26
N ALA A 125 -10.56 -16.12 10.69
CA ALA A 125 -10.44 -17.39 11.43
C ALA A 125 -9.04 -17.59 12.03
N HIS A 126 -8.01 -17.05 11.41
CA HIS A 126 -6.62 -17.19 11.84
C HIS A 126 -6.14 -15.89 12.45
N ARG A 127 -5.69 -15.96 13.70
CA ARG A 127 -5.18 -14.82 14.47
C ARG A 127 -3.76 -15.09 14.89
N GLY A 128 -2.95 -14.05 14.99
CA GLY A 128 -1.56 -14.18 15.39
C GLY A 128 -0.67 -13.10 14.81
N GLU A 129 0.63 -13.33 14.89
CA GLU A 129 1.63 -12.41 14.39
C GLU A 129 1.97 -12.71 12.94
N ALA A 130 1.53 -11.87 12.03
CA ALA A 130 1.97 -11.92 10.64
C ALA A 130 3.41 -11.41 10.52
N ARG A 131 4.20 -12.07 9.67
CA ARG A 131 5.63 -11.83 9.49
C ARG A 131 5.95 -11.61 8.02
N PHE A 132 6.81 -10.62 7.75
CA PHE A 132 7.18 -10.20 6.41
C PHE A 132 8.70 -10.02 6.35
N GLU A 133 9.38 -10.79 5.52
CA GLU A 133 10.76 -10.51 5.15
C GLU A 133 10.78 -9.40 4.11
N TRP A 134 11.60 -8.37 4.28
CA TRP A 134 11.58 -7.22 3.39
C TRP A 134 12.91 -6.47 3.35
N PHE A 135 13.10 -5.68 2.30
CA PHE A 135 14.09 -4.62 2.17
C PHE A 135 13.54 -3.50 1.29
N MET A 136 14.19 -2.33 1.29
CA MET A 136 13.75 -1.19 0.49
C MET A 136 14.91 -0.52 -0.23
N TRP A 137 14.60 0.19 -1.31
CA TRP A 137 15.54 1.11 -1.95
C TRP A 137 15.81 2.32 -1.06
N GLN A 138 17.04 2.82 -1.09
CA GLN A 138 17.34 4.11 -0.46
C GLN A 138 16.63 5.24 -1.22
N ARG A 139 16.28 6.31 -0.50
CA ARG A 139 15.46 7.40 -1.04
C ARG A 139 16.02 8.02 -2.33
N HIS A 140 17.33 8.16 -2.44
CA HIS A 140 17.96 8.75 -3.63
C HIS A 140 17.80 7.89 -4.89
N GLU A 141 17.57 6.59 -4.76
CA GLU A 141 17.23 5.68 -5.86
C GLU A 141 15.74 5.76 -6.23
N SER A 142 14.88 6.08 -5.27
CA SER A 142 13.44 6.22 -5.46
C SER A 142 12.88 7.42 -4.69
N PRO A 143 13.06 8.65 -5.19
CA PRO A 143 12.69 9.86 -4.49
C PRO A 143 11.18 10.05 -4.34
N GLU A 144 10.39 9.50 -5.26
CA GLU A 144 8.93 9.69 -5.33
C GLU A 144 8.15 8.69 -4.46
N TRP A 145 8.69 7.49 -4.26
CA TRP A 145 8.05 6.38 -3.56
C TRP A 145 9.03 5.68 -2.64
N LEU A 146 8.56 5.21 -1.50
CA LEU A 146 9.22 4.12 -0.82
C LEU A 146 8.95 2.85 -1.65
N VAL A 147 9.96 2.33 -2.32
CA VAL A 147 9.86 1.04 -3.03
C VAL A 147 10.48 -0.03 -2.15
N CYS A 148 9.74 -1.10 -1.90
CA CYS A 148 10.23 -2.24 -1.15
C CYS A 148 9.93 -3.56 -1.86
N VAL A 149 10.72 -4.58 -1.55
CA VAL A 149 10.48 -5.97 -1.94
C VAL A 149 10.25 -6.78 -0.69
N LEU A 150 9.23 -7.62 -0.72
CA LEU A 150 8.87 -8.42 0.44
C LEU A 150 8.45 -9.85 0.08
N ARG A 151 8.43 -10.69 1.12
CA ARG A 151 7.78 -12.00 1.13
C ARG A 151 6.97 -12.15 2.41
N HIS A 152 5.71 -12.56 2.27
CA HIS A 152 4.91 -12.99 3.41
C HIS A 152 5.42 -14.32 3.92
N LEU A 153 5.83 -14.38 5.20
CA LEU A 153 6.25 -15.62 5.86
C LEU A 153 5.05 -16.39 6.46
N THR A 154 3.93 -15.69 6.65
CA THR A 154 2.66 -16.21 7.18
C THR A 154 1.49 -15.69 6.36
N PRO A 155 1.42 -16.01 5.04
CA PRO A 155 0.40 -15.45 4.15
C PRO A 155 -1.04 -15.83 4.55
N GLU A 156 -1.22 -17.00 5.18
CA GLU A 156 -2.51 -17.50 5.67
C GLU A 156 -3.12 -16.63 6.77
N LEU A 157 -2.29 -15.88 7.51
CA LEU A 157 -2.77 -14.90 8.50
C LEU A 157 -3.24 -13.61 7.82
N VAL A 158 -2.61 -13.24 6.69
CA VAL A 158 -2.84 -11.96 6.02
C VAL A 158 -4.02 -12.04 5.06
N PHE A 159 -4.02 -13.04 4.17
CA PHE A 159 -5.01 -13.17 3.10
C PHE A 159 -6.14 -14.12 3.51
N GLN A 160 -7.13 -13.56 4.21
CA GLN A 160 -8.29 -14.31 4.70
C GLN A 160 -9.58 -13.81 4.06
N SER A 161 -10.44 -14.70 3.58
CA SER A 161 -11.71 -14.37 2.89
C SER A 161 -12.61 -13.43 3.70
N ALA A 162 -12.58 -13.54 5.03
CA ALA A 162 -13.41 -12.72 5.93
C ALA A 162 -13.20 -11.18 5.78
N VAL A 163 -12.11 -10.73 5.14
CA VAL A 163 -11.79 -9.30 4.94
C VAL A 163 -11.60 -8.93 3.46
N GLN A 164 -11.91 -9.83 2.54
CA GLN A 164 -11.73 -9.67 1.09
C GLN A 164 -13.04 -9.34 0.35
N GLU A 165 -14.15 -9.33 1.05
CA GLU A 165 -15.45 -8.98 0.48
C GLU A 165 -15.68 -7.46 0.60
N HIS A 166 -15.98 -6.82 -0.53
CA HIS A 166 -16.20 -5.39 -0.63
C HIS A 166 -17.58 -5.09 -1.21
N ALA A 167 -18.31 -4.16 -0.59
CA ALA A 167 -19.64 -3.76 -1.05
C ALA A 167 -19.65 -3.16 -2.47
N ASN A 168 -18.52 -2.60 -2.92
CA ASN A 168 -18.34 -2.08 -4.27
C ASN A 168 -17.95 -3.16 -5.30
N GLY A 169 -17.88 -4.43 -4.92
CA GLY A 169 -17.57 -5.55 -5.81
C GLY A 169 -16.10 -5.67 -6.23
N ALA A 170 -15.19 -4.88 -5.67
CA ALA A 170 -13.77 -4.97 -5.97
C ALA A 170 -13.19 -6.31 -5.51
N LEU A 171 -12.44 -7.00 -6.38
CA LEU A 171 -11.85 -8.33 -6.13
C LEU A 171 -10.34 -8.31 -6.05
N GLU A 172 -9.68 -7.42 -6.80
CA GLU A 172 -8.24 -7.41 -6.94
C GLU A 172 -7.73 -5.99 -7.26
N LEU A 173 -6.60 -5.61 -6.71
CA LEU A 173 -5.78 -4.50 -7.20
C LEU A 173 -4.97 -5.02 -8.39
N SER A 174 -5.41 -4.70 -9.61
CA SER A 174 -4.86 -5.27 -10.84
C SER A 174 -3.70 -4.49 -11.42
N GLU A 175 -3.69 -3.17 -11.28
CA GLU A 175 -2.71 -2.30 -11.92
C GLU A 175 -2.43 -1.05 -11.08
N VAL A 176 -1.21 -0.57 -11.20
CA VAL A 176 -0.75 0.71 -10.65
C VAL A 176 -0.14 1.52 -11.78
N TYR A 177 -0.59 2.74 -11.93
CA TYR A 177 -0.05 3.67 -12.91
C TYR A 177 0.72 4.77 -12.20
N GLN A 178 1.89 5.07 -12.72
CA GLN A 178 2.64 6.26 -12.33
C GLN A 178 2.96 7.05 -13.59
N SER A 179 2.59 8.33 -13.61
CA SER A 179 3.03 9.19 -14.69
C SER A 179 4.51 9.57 -14.49
N VAL A 180 5.26 9.50 -15.57
CA VAL A 180 6.64 9.98 -15.64
C VAL A 180 6.57 11.45 -16.09
N GLY A 181 6.69 12.40 -15.16
CA GLY A 181 6.61 13.83 -15.46
C GLY A 181 6.57 14.69 -14.19
N ALA A 182 6.48 16.01 -14.37
CA ALA A 182 6.65 17.02 -13.31
C ALA A 182 5.61 16.98 -12.16
N ALA A 183 4.57 16.18 -12.25
CA ALA A 183 3.64 15.89 -11.15
C ALA A 183 3.42 14.38 -11.08
N PRO A 184 3.81 13.71 -9.99
CA PRO A 184 3.54 12.30 -9.83
C PRO A 184 2.03 12.11 -9.65
N SER A 185 1.37 11.59 -10.67
CA SER A 185 0.02 11.07 -10.56
C SER A 185 0.09 9.56 -10.52
N ALA A 186 -0.36 8.97 -9.44
CA ALA A 186 -0.51 7.53 -9.35
C ALA A 186 -1.97 7.15 -9.60
N GLY A 187 -2.19 6.24 -10.51
CA GLY A 187 -3.50 5.64 -10.76
C GLY A 187 -3.52 4.20 -10.29
N LEU A 188 -4.64 3.76 -9.74
CA LEU A 188 -4.87 2.38 -9.36
C LEU A 188 -6.02 1.81 -10.19
N ARG A 189 -5.88 0.56 -10.59
CA ARG A 189 -6.94 -0.18 -11.25
C ARG A 189 -7.28 -1.44 -10.46
N PHE A 190 -8.56 -1.66 -10.28
CA PHE A 190 -9.09 -2.85 -9.63
C PHE A 190 -9.88 -3.68 -10.63
N ALA A 191 -9.74 -4.99 -10.57
CA ALA A 191 -10.68 -5.92 -11.17
C ALA A 191 -11.89 -6.06 -10.24
N SER A 192 -13.08 -6.14 -10.80
CA SER A 192 -14.30 -6.43 -10.06
C SER A 192 -15.19 -7.41 -10.82
N ALA A 193 -16.09 -8.09 -10.12
CA ALA A 193 -17.10 -8.96 -10.73
C ALA A 193 -18.09 -8.19 -11.64
N ALA A 194 -18.15 -6.87 -11.51
CA ALA A 194 -19.09 -5.99 -12.21
C ALA A 194 -18.41 -4.98 -13.15
N ASP A 195 -17.30 -5.33 -13.80
CA ASP A 195 -16.51 -4.42 -14.66
C ASP A 195 -16.02 -3.12 -14.00
N GLY A 196 -14.98 -3.26 -13.18
CA GLY A 196 -13.96 -2.23 -13.04
C GLY A 196 -14.27 -1.04 -12.13
N VAL A 197 -13.81 -1.13 -10.90
CA VAL A 197 -13.47 0.07 -10.12
C VAL A 197 -12.16 0.62 -10.69
N ARG A 198 -12.17 1.85 -11.21
CA ARG A 198 -10.99 2.53 -11.74
C ARG A 198 -10.62 3.67 -10.80
N PHE A 199 -9.38 3.68 -10.34
CA PHE A 199 -8.78 4.86 -9.74
C PHE A 199 -7.98 5.59 -10.82
N LEU A 200 -8.23 6.86 -10.96
CA LEU A 200 -7.63 7.67 -12.01
C LEU A 200 -6.63 8.64 -11.41
N SER A 201 -5.56 8.92 -12.13
CA SER A 201 -4.68 10.05 -11.83
C SER A 201 -5.47 11.38 -11.95
N GLU A 202 -4.95 12.47 -11.36
CA GLU A 202 -5.63 13.77 -11.47
C GLU A 202 -5.95 14.15 -12.92
N GLY A 203 -5.00 13.97 -13.83
CA GLY A 203 -5.21 14.30 -15.24
C GLY A 203 -6.16 13.36 -15.98
N GLU A 204 -6.20 12.09 -15.61
CA GLU A 204 -7.19 11.13 -16.14
C GLU A 204 -8.55 11.38 -15.50
N PHE A 205 -8.60 11.80 -14.24
CA PHE A 205 -9.80 12.18 -13.55
C PHE A 205 -10.46 13.42 -14.17
N ASP A 206 -9.67 14.46 -14.46
CA ASP A 206 -10.20 15.67 -15.10
C ASP A 206 -10.74 15.36 -16.49
N LYS A 207 -10.03 14.57 -17.30
CA LYS A 207 -10.52 14.09 -18.60
C LYS A 207 -11.77 13.23 -18.47
N TRP A 208 -11.81 12.37 -17.47
CA TRP A 208 -12.97 11.51 -17.23
C TRP A 208 -14.19 12.31 -16.76
N LEU A 209 -14.03 13.32 -15.88
CA LEU A 209 -15.08 14.26 -15.50
C LEU A 209 -15.64 15.05 -16.69
N GLU A 210 -14.80 15.36 -17.68
CA GLU A 210 -15.23 16.03 -18.91
C GLU A 210 -16.05 15.10 -19.81
N LEU A 211 -15.72 13.81 -19.85
CA LEU A 211 -16.32 12.82 -20.74
C LEU A 211 -17.55 12.13 -20.18
N ASP A 212 -17.65 11.97 -18.86
CA ASP A 212 -18.72 11.18 -18.22
C ASP A 212 -19.24 11.82 -16.92
N ARG A 213 -19.97 12.92 -17.06
CA ARG A 213 -20.60 13.62 -15.94
C ARG A 213 -21.73 12.85 -15.26
N SER A 214 -22.19 11.75 -15.85
CA SER A 214 -23.42 11.05 -15.41
C SER A 214 -23.17 9.86 -14.47
N ALA A 215 -21.94 9.37 -14.34
CA ALA A 215 -21.64 8.08 -13.72
C ALA A 215 -20.73 8.15 -12.48
N ALA A 216 -20.48 9.33 -11.92
CA ALA A 216 -19.45 9.46 -10.88
C ALA A 216 -20.00 9.68 -9.48
N ALA A 217 -19.68 8.80 -8.56
CA ALA A 217 -19.48 9.18 -7.18
C ALA A 217 -18.06 9.72 -7.02
N VAL A 218 -17.89 11.03 -7.07
CA VAL A 218 -16.62 11.68 -6.78
C VAL A 218 -16.46 11.78 -5.28
N HIS A 219 -15.39 11.25 -4.76
CA HIS A 219 -15.02 11.49 -3.37
C HIS A 219 -13.71 12.24 -3.30
N ALA A 220 -13.80 13.49 -2.83
CA ALA A 220 -12.66 14.19 -2.27
C ALA A 220 -12.47 13.71 -0.82
N ALA A 221 -11.85 12.56 -0.63
CA ALA A 221 -11.18 12.30 0.61
C ALA A 221 -9.91 13.14 0.58
N SER A 222 -9.92 14.25 1.31
CA SER A 222 -8.80 15.17 1.49
C SER A 222 -7.84 15.22 0.30
N THR A 223 -8.08 16.11 -0.65
CA THR A 223 -7.17 16.59 -1.70
C THR A 223 -6.51 15.57 -2.65
N ALA A 224 -6.48 14.29 -2.40
CA ALA A 224 -6.27 13.29 -3.43
C ALA A 224 -7.63 13.08 -4.12
N ARG A 225 -7.82 13.67 -5.29
CA ARG A 225 -9.00 13.45 -6.11
C ARG A 225 -9.00 12.00 -6.57
N VAL A 226 -9.82 11.19 -5.91
CA VAL A 226 -10.04 9.80 -6.28
C VAL A 226 -11.42 9.71 -6.89
N ALA A 227 -11.52 9.28 -8.12
CA ALA A 227 -12.78 8.98 -8.77
C ALA A 227 -13.01 7.47 -8.79
N LEU A 228 -14.16 7.05 -8.33
CA LEU A 228 -14.64 5.68 -8.43
C LEU A 228 -15.74 5.65 -9.50
N ARG A 229 -15.55 4.83 -10.49
CA ARG A 229 -16.65 4.37 -11.33
C ARG A 229 -17.07 2.99 -10.85
N VAL A 230 -18.23 2.90 -10.23
CA VAL A 230 -18.93 1.63 -10.02
C VAL A 230 -19.92 1.51 -11.19
N VAL A 231 -19.69 0.57 -12.07
CA VAL A 231 -20.64 0.22 -13.13
C VAL A 231 -21.46 -0.96 -12.66
#